data_3847f3491702e15b1ab80f37da80730d
#
_entry.id   3847f3491702e15b1ab80f37da80730d
#
_cell.length_a   1.000
_cell.length_b   1.000
_cell.length_c   1.000
_cell.angle_alpha   90.00
_cell.angle_beta   90.00
_cell.angle_gamma   90.00
#
_symmetry.space_group_name_H-M   'P 1'
#
loop_
_entity.id
_entity.type
_entity.pdbx_description
1 polymer ?
#
loop_
_entity_poly.entity_id
_entity_poly.type
_entity_poly.pdbx_seq_one_letter_code
_entity_poly.pdbx_strand_id
1 'polypeptide(L)'
;MVRMKTFTAAMMTGGLVLTLAACSEAESAAVAPVATLASTTVRPLDGTGDAPFDTERQLQAPPGWTVSVWSRVPGARLLAWTPDNRLLVSRPKSGDVIALTPGPADTPPAQQTLVSGLNQPHGLAFSGDTLYVAESNQVNRFTYRAGALSDRQVVVGGLPDAKSPELGGAYAHALKSVAVGADGTLYVSVGSAGNISAEDRDATPERASILRITPGGRPETFARGVRNGTGLAIDPDGAVWTAVNHRDNTGFPWDSDYDGDGTSDQGEVIQDYVNDHPFEQLARLTPGRDLGWPYCNPDPDADPGSAASPLNYTNRPFVRDIQTNPEGTKLDCAALPPTEQGLGAHSAPLGLQFSEDLPGGYGPGALVGVHGSWNRKPPRPPEVSFFPWRNGTLAPQQTLLTGFQSADGSRWGRPVMAVQGPDGALYVSDDAAGAVYRVVPA
;
A
#
# COMPACT_ATOMS: atom_id res chain seq x y z
N MET A 1 -54.82 80.66 3.94
CA MET A 1 -55.72 79.67 3.32
C MET A 1 -54.85 78.46 2.98
N VAL A 2 -54.78 77.45 3.86
CA VAL A 2 -54.10 76.22 3.59
C VAL A 2 -55.03 75.09 4.05
N ARG A 3 -55.37 74.21 3.14
CA ARG A 3 -56.26 73.09 3.37
C ARG A 3 -55.45 71.90 3.95
N MET A 4 -55.89 71.47 5.12
CA MET A 4 -55.49 70.17 5.73
C MET A 4 -56.06 68.99 4.93
N LYS A 5 -55.22 68.04 4.56
CA LYS A 5 -55.64 66.74 4.08
C LYS A 5 -55.29 65.67 5.14
N THR A 6 -56.33 65.05 5.62
CA THR A 6 -56.32 63.89 6.49
C THR A 6 -55.73 62.65 5.77
N PHE A 7 -54.77 61.97 6.39
CA PHE A 7 -54.31 60.67 5.97
C PHE A 7 -54.81 59.61 6.95
N THR A 8 -55.53 58.65 6.39
CA THR A 8 -56.03 57.43 7.05
C THR A 8 -54.91 56.42 7.11
N ALA A 9 -54.59 55.93 8.32
CA ALA A 9 -53.61 54.83 8.52
C ALA A 9 -54.32 53.49 8.31
N ALA A 10 -53.78 52.65 7.37
CA ALA A 10 -54.16 51.28 7.22
C ALA A 10 -53.16 50.38 7.97
N MET A 11 -53.65 49.63 8.97
CA MET A 11 -52.90 48.57 9.63
C MET A 11 -52.72 47.36 8.68
N MET A 12 -51.50 47.07 8.30
CA MET A 12 -51.10 45.77 7.74
C MET A 12 -50.59 44.87 8.85
N THR A 13 -51.31 43.78 9.10
CA THR A 13 -50.87 42.66 9.92
C THR A 13 -49.87 41.83 9.13
N GLY A 14 -48.57 41.93 9.44
CA GLY A 14 -47.53 41.09 8.89
C GLY A 14 -47.49 39.73 9.61
N GLY A 15 -47.86 38.67 8.91
CA GLY A 15 -47.66 37.32 9.38
C GLY A 15 -46.18 36.92 9.31
N LEU A 16 -45.60 36.58 10.44
CA LEU A 16 -44.25 36.06 10.56
C LEU A 16 -44.27 34.60 10.14
N VAL A 17 -43.77 34.27 8.93
CA VAL A 17 -43.52 32.88 8.51
C VAL A 17 -42.21 32.47 9.09
N LEU A 18 -42.22 31.62 10.14
CA LEU A 18 -41.05 30.89 10.61
C LEU A 18 -40.73 29.78 9.61
N THR A 19 -39.71 29.97 8.80
CA THR A 19 -39.07 28.85 8.06
C THR A 19 -38.22 28.05 9.04
N LEU A 20 -38.71 26.89 9.43
CA LEU A 20 -37.89 25.85 10.08
C LEU A 20 -36.84 25.37 9.06
N ALA A 21 -35.59 25.81 9.25
CA ALA A 21 -34.45 25.16 8.60
C ALA A 21 -34.29 23.77 9.19
N ALA A 22 -34.65 22.77 8.44
CA ALA A 22 -34.29 21.36 8.77
C ALA A 22 -32.77 21.25 8.64
N CYS A 23 -32.07 21.21 9.77
CA CYS A 23 -30.71 20.68 9.81
C CYS A 23 -30.81 19.20 9.45
N SER A 24 -30.40 18.82 8.25
CA SER A 24 -30.11 17.44 7.94
C SER A 24 -28.89 17.06 8.78
N GLU A 25 -29.09 16.34 9.87
CA GLU A 25 -28.02 15.59 10.51
C GLU A 25 -27.45 14.64 9.45
N ALA A 26 -26.21 14.90 9.02
CA ALA A 26 -25.45 13.93 8.27
C ALA A 26 -25.30 12.71 9.19
N GLU A 27 -26.01 11.63 8.89
CA GLU A 27 -25.78 10.34 9.52
C GLU A 27 -24.30 10.00 9.38
N SER A 28 -23.57 10.11 10.48
CA SER A 28 -22.24 9.54 10.61
C SER A 28 -22.39 8.04 10.37
N ALA A 29 -22.04 7.59 9.17
CA ALA A 29 -22.00 6.16 8.87
C ALA A 29 -21.10 5.49 9.91
N ALA A 30 -21.69 4.72 10.81
CA ALA A 30 -20.99 3.99 11.85
C ALA A 30 -19.87 3.16 11.18
N VAL A 31 -18.66 3.28 11.71
CA VAL A 31 -17.55 2.39 11.35
C VAL A 31 -18.06 0.97 11.63
N ALA A 32 -18.10 0.12 10.59
CA ALA A 32 -18.45 -1.28 10.81
C ALA A 32 -17.48 -1.82 11.88
N PRO A 33 -17.97 -2.50 12.92
CA PRO A 33 -17.11 -3.02 13.97
C PRO A 33 -16.06 -3.92 13.31
N VAL A 34 -14.80 -3.79 13.76
CA VAL A 34 -13.73 -4.72 13.37
C VAL A 34 -14.25 -6.12 13.62
N ALA A 35 -14.52 -6.88 12.55
CA ALA A 35 -15.05 -8.22 12.69
C ALA A 35 -14.02 -9.07 13.46
N THR A 36 -14.45 -9.73 14.52
CA THR A 36 -13.61 -10.71 15.21
C THR A 36 -13.29 -11.83 14.21
N LEU A 37 -12.02 -11.98 13.86
CA LEU A 37 -11.60 -13.04 12.93
C LEU A 37 -11.86 -14.42 13.52
N ALA A 38 -12.18 -15.38 12.66
CA ALA A 38 -12.40 -16.77 12.99
C ALA A 38 -11.37 -17.66 12.32
N SER A 39 -11.03 -18.78 12.95
CA SER A 39 -10.12 -19.77 12.35
C SER A 39 -10.79 -20.42 11.13
N THR A 40 -10.06 -20.50 10.04
CA THR A 40 -10.45 -21.19 8.80
C THR A 40 -9.33 -22.08 8.31
N THR A 41 -9.64 -23.32 7.92
CA THR A 41 -8.66 -24.24 7.35
C THR A 41 -8.34 -23.85 5.91
N VAL A 42 -7.05 -23.76 5.58
CA VAL A 42 -6.60 -23.56 4.20
C VAL A 42 -6.76 -24.87 3.45
N ARG A 43 -7.62 -24.90 2.44
CA ARG A 43 -7.92 -26.10 1.64
C ARG A 43 -7.09 -26.13 0.36
N PRO A 44 -6.12 -27.02 0.21
CA PRO A 44 -5.48 -27.24 -1.08
C PRO A 44 -6.49 -27.77 -2.11
N LEU A 45 -6.45 -27.23 -3.34
CA LEU A 45 -7.14 -27.82 -4.49
C LEU A 45 -6.28 -28.95 -5.08
N ASP A 46 -6.82 -29.72 -6.03
CA ASP A 46 -6.13 -30.84 -6.66
C ASP A 46 -4.75 -30.39 -7.21
N GLY A 47 -3.68 -31.13 -6.82
CA GLY A 47 -2.31 -30.81 -7.25
C GLY A 47 -1.68 -29.58 -6.61
N THR A 48 -2.29 -28.97 -5.57
CA THR A 48 -1.72 -27.80 -4.87
C THR A 48 -1.24 -28.10 -3.45
N GLY A 49 -1.32 -29.37 -2.99
CA GLY A 49 -1.09 -29.76 -1.61
C GLY A 49 0.37 -30.04 -1.22
N ASP A 50 1.36 -29.80 -2.07
CA ASP A 50 2.77 -29.91 -1.70
C ASP A 50 3.16 -28.88 -0.63
N ALA A 51 4.29 -29.13 0.07
CA ALA A 51 4.77 -28.22 1.13
C ALA A 51 4.68 -26.73 0.73
N PRO A 52 4.23 -25.87 1.63
CA PRO A 52 3.93 -26.08 3.05
C PRO A 52 2.52 -26.63 3.36
N PHE A 53 1.73 -27.02 2.35
CA PHE A 53 0.32 -27.46 2.46
C PHE A 53 0.16 -28.97 2.58
N ASP A 54 1.25 -29.72 2.65
CA ASP A 54 1.29 -31.15 3.02
C ASP A 54 0.95 -31.38 4.49
N THR A 55 0.89 -30.34 5.27
CA THR A 55 0.34 -30.29 6.63
C THR A 55 -0.80 -29.27 6.72
N GLU A 56 -1.77 -29.53 7.58
CA GLU A 56 -2.89 -28.64 7.75
C GLU A 56 -2.42 -27.24 8.17
N ARG A 57 -2.94 -26.22 7.49
CA ARG A 57 -2.71 -24.81 7.77
C ARG A 57 -3.99 -24.12 8.15
N GLN A 58 -3.92 -23.28 9.19
CA GLN A 58 -5.02 -22.47 9.66
C GLN A 58 -4.70 -21.01 9.45
N LEU A 59 -5.69 -20.25 8.97
CA LEU A 59 -5.66 -18.80 8.91
C LEU A 59 -6.79 -18.23 9.78
N GLN A 60 -6.68 -16.97 10.12
CA GLN A 60 -7.75 -16.19 10.72
C GLN A 60 -8.33 -15.28 9.63
N ALA A 61 -9.64 -15.38 9.40
CA ALA A 61 -10.38 -14.63 8.40
C ALA A 61 -11.73 -14.16 8.97
N PRO A 62 -12.47 -13.27 8.32
CA PRO A 62 -13.83 -12.95 8.72
C PRO A 62 -14.70 -14.20 8.84
N PRO A 63 -15.65 -14.24 9.78
CA PRO A 63 -16.49 -15.43 10.00
C PRO A 63 -17.21 -15.87 8.72
N GLY A 64 -17.16 -17.18 8.45
CA GLY A 64 -17.78 -17.78 7.27
C GLY A 64 -16.93 -17.72 5.99
N TRP A 65 -15.87 -16.93 5.96
CA TRP A 65 -14.98 -16.89 4.80
C TRP A 65 -14.16 -18.19 4.69
N THR A 66 -13.97 -18.65 3.46
CA THR A 66 -13.19 -19.86 3.17
C THR A 66 -11.93 -19.53 2.38
N VAL A 67 -10.86 -20.30 2.61
CA VAL A 67 -9.57 -20.10 1.97
C VAL A 67 -9.14 -21.38 1.26
N SER A 68 -8.78 -21.28 -0.01
CA SER A 68 -8.19 -22.37 -0.76
C SER A 68 -6.83 -21.99 -1.36
N VAL A 69 -5.93 -22.95 -1.49
CA VAL A 69 -4.73 -22.82 -2.33
C VAL A 69 -5.20 -23.00 -3.76
N TRP A 70 -5.48 -21.89 -4.44
CA TRP A 70 -6.05 -21.89 -5.79
C TRP A 70 -5.02 -22.30 -6.84
N SER A 71 -3.75 -21.85 -6.65
CA SER A 71 -2.68 -22.14 -7.60
C SER A 71 -1.33 -22.18 -6.90
N ARG A 72 -0.44 -23.08 -7.33
CA ARG A 72 0.97 -23.06 -6.93
C ARG A 72 1.76 -22.18 -7.91
N VAL A 73 2.35 -21.11 -7.38
CA VAL A 73 3.09 -20.11 -8.16
C VAL A 73 4.34 -19.71 -7.38
N PRO A 74 5.44 -20.48 -7.49
CA PRO A 74 6.70 -20.14 -6.82
C PRO A 74 7.18 -18.73 -7.17
N GLY A 75 7.42 -17.92 -6.13
CA GLY A 75 7.88 -16.53 -6.28
C GLY A 75 6.81 -15.56 -6.77
N ALA A 76 5.53 -15.85 -6.54
CA ALA A 76 4.40 -14.96 -6.88
C ALA A 76 4.56 -13.59 -6.20
N ARG A 77 4.42 -12.51 -6.99
CA ARG A 77 4.53 -11.15 -6.45
C ARG A 77 3.27 -10.36 -6.75
N LEU A 78 3.30 -9.36 -7.61
CA LEU A 78 2.13 -8.52 -7.85
C LEU A 78 1.13 -9.18 -8.81
N LEU A 79 -0.12 -8.82 -8.62
CA LEU A 79 -1.29 -9.37 -9.31
C LEU A 79 -1.98 -8.28 -10.14
N ALA A 80 -2.53 -8.66 -11.29
CA ALA A 80 -3.43 -7.79 -12.06
C ALA A 80 -4.44 -8.64 -12.85
N TRP A 81 -5.72 -8.25 -12.83
CA TRP A 81 -6.73 -8.86 -13.68
C TRP A 81 -6.65 -8.33 -15.10
N THR A 82 -6.74 -9.21 -16.06
CA THR A 82 -6.87 -8.86 -17.48
C THR A 82 -8.32 -8.49 -17.81
N PRO A 83 -8.56 -7.76 -18.93
CA PRO A 83 -9.92 -7.45 -19.38
C PRO A 83 -10.80 -8.68 -19.67
N ASP A 84 -10.19 -9.83 -19.96
CA ASP A 84 -10.88 -11.11 -20.21
C ASP A 84 -10.82 -12.06 -18.99
N ASN A 85 -10.69 -11.51 -17.78
CA ASN A 85 -10.81 -12.20 -16.50
C ASN A 85 -9.75 -13.30 -16.25
N ARG A 86 -8.50 -13.10 -16.68
CA ARG A 86 -7.36 -13.90 -16.25
C ARG A 86 -6.58 -13.15 -15.18
N LEU A 87 -6.02 -13.87 -14.21
CA LEU A 87 -5.17 -13.26 -13.20
C LEU A 87 -3.71 -13.35 -13.63
N LEU A 88 -3.07 -12.21 -13.85
CA LEU A 88 -1.63 -12.15 -14.09
C LEU A 88 -0.87 -12.14 -12.77
N VAL A 89 0.27 -12.84 -12.75
CA VAL A 89 1.18 -12.92 -11.61
C VAL A 89 2.59 -12.62 -12.09
N SER A 90 3.22 -11.59 -11.56
CA SER A 90 4.63 -11.29 -11.82
C SER A 90 5.54 -12.18 -10.98
N ARG A 91 6.65 -12.66 -11.56
CA ARG A 91 7.67 -13.48 -10.89
C ARG A 91 9.07 -12.91 -11.15
N PRO A 92 9.54 -11.96 -10.33
CA PRO A 92 10.79 -11.25 -10.57
C PRO A 92 12.01 -12.18 -10.70
N LYS A 93 12.11 -13.19 -9.83
CA LYS A 93 13.23 -14.14 -9.87
C LYS A 93 13.25 -15.03 -11.11
N SER A 94 12.07 -15.36 -11.63
CA SER A 94 11.92 -16.15 -12.86
C SER A 94 12.06 -15.31 -14.13
N GLY A 95 11.90 -13.99 -14.01
CA GLY A 95 11.95 -13.07 -15.14
C GLY A 95 10.76 -13.21 -16.08
N ASP A 96 9.56 -13.51 -15.53
CA ASP A 96 8.37 -13.74 -16.33
C ASP A 96 7.07 -13.21 -15.66
N VAL A 97 6.03 -13.19 -16.46
CA VAL A 97 4.65 -13.00 -16.02
C VAL A 97 3.84 -14.19 -16.49
N ILE A 98 3.13 -14.82 -15.57
CA ILE A 98 2.20 -15.90 -15.88
C ILE A 98 0.76 -15.43 -15.86
N ALA A 99 -0.09 -16.08 -16.65
CA ALA A 99 -1.53 -15.90 -16.65
C ALA A 99 -2.20 -17.15 -16.06
N LEU A 100 -3.08 -16.93 -15.09
CA LEU A 100 -3.93 -17.93 -14.48
C LEU A 100 -5.35 -17.76 -15.04
N THR A 101 -5.81 -18.73 -15.82
CA THR A 101 -7.15 -18.72 -16.40
C THR A 101 -8.10 -19.47 -15.47
N PRO A 102 -9.09 -18.79 -14.84
CA PRO A 102 -10.06 -19.46 -13.99
C PRO A 102 -10.80 -20.57 -14.74
N GLY A 103 -11.00 -21.70 -14.07
CA GLY A 103 -11.85 -22.81 -14.47
C GLY A 103 -13.14 -22.87 -13.65
N PRO A 104 -13.84 -24.03 -13.62
CA PRO A 104 -14.95 -24.26 -12.72
C PRO A 104 -14.55 -23.97 -11.26
N ALA A 105 -15.54 -23.62 -10.43
CA ALA A 105 -15.33 -23.42 -9.00
C ALA A 105 -14.63 -24.67 -8.40
N ASP A 106 -13.74 -24.43 -7.44
CA ASP A 106 -12.97 -25.48 -6.75
C ASP A 106 -12.01 -26.30 -7.64
N THR A 107 -11.64 -25.78 -8.81
CA THR A 107 -10.57 -26.34 -9.62
C THR A 107 -9.39 -25.36 -9.73
N PRO A 108 -8.14 -25.86 -9.78
CA PRO A 108 -6.99 -25.02 -10.09
C PRO A 108 -7.14 -24.35 -11.46
N PRO A 109 -6.64 -23.11 -11.62
CA PRO A 109 -6.67 -22.43 -12.91
C PRO A 109 -5.68 -23.07 -13.89
N ALA A 110 -5.94 -22.93 -15.17
CA ALA A 110 -4.93 -23.22 -16.18
C ALA A 110 -3.82 -22.18 -16.13
N GLN A 111 -2.56 -22.60 -16.11
CA GLN A 111 -1.40 -21.71 -16.07
C GLN A 111 -0.74 -21.61 -17.45
N GLN A 112 -0.36 -20.40 -17.81
CA GLN A 112 0.38 -20.11 -19.04
C GLN A 112 1.45 -19.04 -18.76
N THR A 113 2.68 -19.24 -19.23
CA THR A 113 3.65 -18.15 -19.29
C THR A 113 3.21 -17.18 -20.38
N LEU A 114 2.87 -15.94 -19.97
CA LEU A 114 2.40 -14.91 -20.86
C LEU A 114 3.57 -14.20 -21.56
N VAL A 115 4.63 -13.91 -20.82
CA VAL A 115 5.87 -13.31 -21.31
C VAL A 115 7.04 -13.71 -20.41
N SER A 116 8.23 -13.90 -21.00
CA SER A 116 9.46 -14.24 -20.30
C SER A 116 10.66 -13.41 -20.81
N GLY A 117 11.82 -13.60 -20.17
CA GLY A 117 13.05 -12.84 -20.53
C GLY A 117 13.00 -11.39 -20.09
N LEU A 118 12.28 -11.09 -19.01
CA LEU A 118 12.16 -9.78 -18.40
C LEU A 118 13.20 -9.61 -17.28
N ASN A 119 13.64 -8.38 -17.02
CA ASN A 119 14.57 -8.08 -15.95
C ASN A 119 13.82 -7.78 -14.63
N GLN A 120 13.59 -8.82 -13.83
CA GLN A 120 12.88 -8.73 -12.55
C GLN A 120 11.51 -8.03 -12.68
N PRO A 121 10.56 -8.53 -13.51
CA PRO A 121 9.24 -7.94 -13.65
C PRO A 121 8.50 -7.94 -12.32
N HIS A 122 7.90 -6.80 -11.94
CA HIS A 122 7.19 -6.70 -10.67
C HIS A 122 5.83 -6.01 -10.83
N GLY A 123 5.79 -4.68 -11.11
CA GLY A 123 4.55 -3.94 -11.27
C GLY A 123 3.79 -4.31 -12.54
N LEU A 124 2.47 -4.50 -12.41
CA LEU A 124 1.54 -4.79 -13.50
C LEU A 124 0.39 -3.80 -13.45
N ALA A 125 0.05 -3.16 -14.58
CA ALA A 125 -1.11 -2.29 -14.67
C ALA A 125 -1.74 -2.35 -16.07
N PHE A 126 -3.07 -2.23 -16.13
CA PHE A 126 -3.82 -2.16 -17.38
C PHE A 126 -4.41 -0.77 -17.62
N SER A 127 -4.43 -0.35 -18.89
CA SER A 127 -5.26 0.73 -19.40
C SER A 127 -5.92 0.25 -20.69
N GLY A 128 -7.20 -0.08 -20.64
CA GLY A 128 -7.86 -0.80 -21.73
C GLY A 128 -7.13 -2.09 -22.10
N ASP A 129 -6.79 -2.25 -23.37
CA ASP A 129 -6.04 -3.42 -23.87
C ASP A 129 -4.51 -3.28 -23.73
N THR A 130 -4.01 -2.25 -23.07
CA THR A 130 -2.58 -2.04 -22.88
C THR A 130 -2.16 -2.55 -21.52
N LEU A 131 -1.25 -3.54 -21.49
CA LEU A 131 -0.56 -3.99 -20.29
C LEU A 131 0.77 -3.24 -20.13
N TYR A 132 0.98 -2.63 -18.97
CA TYR A 132 2.26 -2.10 -18.54
C TYR A 132 2.92 -3.08 -17.57
N VAL A 133 4.20 -3.38 -17.81
CA VAL A 133 5.04 -4.22 -16.95
C VAL A 133 6.25 -3.42 -16.51
N ALA A 134 6.36 -3.18 -15.21
CA ALA A 134 7.56 -2.56 -14.64
C ALA A 134 8.61 -3.64 -14.36
N GLU A 135 9.73 -3.52 -15.04
CA GLU A 135 10.97 -4.26 -14.77
C GLU A 135 11.87 -3.42 -13.85
N SER A 136 12.94 -3.98 -13.33
CA SER A 136 13.81 -3.20 -12.43
C SER A 136 14.49 -2.01 -13.10
N ASN A 137 14.73 -2.04 -14.40
CA ASN A 137 15.43 -1.01 -15.17
C ASN A 137 14.57 -0.23 -16.19
N GLN A 138 13.32 -0.62 -16.36
CA GLN A 138 12.45 -0.02 -17.39
C GLN A 138 10.98 -0.35 -17.17
N VAL A 139 10.08 0.33 -17.88
CA VAL A 139 8.68 -0.05 -18.02
C VAL A 139 8.39 -0.36 -19.47
N ASN A 140 7.84 -1.54 -19.73
CA ASN A 140 7.34 -1.91 -21.06
C ASN A 140 5.83 -1.75 -21.13
N ARG A 141 5.32 -1.45 -22.30
CA ARG A 141 3.92 -1.66 -22.66
C ARG A 141 3.80 -2.78 -23.69
N PHE A 142 2.68 -3.45 -23.63
CA PHE A 142 2.28 -4.50 -24.57
C PHE A 142 0.81 -4.29 -24.98
N THR A 143 0.45 -4.65 -26.19
CA THR A 143 -0.94 -4.85 -26.59
C THR A 143 -1.38 -6.24 -26.11
N TYR A 144 -2.43 -6.29 -25.26
CA TYR A 144 -3.01 -7.53 -24.78
C TYR A 144 -4.28 -7.86 -25.56
N ARG A 145 -4.37 -9.07 -26.09
CA ARG A 145 -5.60 -9.56 -26.76
C ARG A 145 -5.78 -11.04 -26.50
N ALA A 146 -6.91 -11.41 -25.89
CA ALA A 146 -7.35 -12.79 -25.69
C ALA A 146 -6.26 -13.75 -25.16
N GLY A 147 -5.49 -13.30 -24.17
CA GLY A 147 -4.42 -14.09 -23.56
C GLY A 147 -3.10 -14.07 -24.30
N ALA A 148 -2.90 -13.18 -25.25
CA ALA A 148 -1.64 -12.99 -25.98
C ALA A 148 -1.13 -11.55 -25.88
N LEU A 149 0.20 -11.39 -25.90
CA LEU A 149 0.88 -10.11 -25.96
C LEU A 149 1.53 -9.87 -27.31
N SER A 150 1.44 -8.63 -27.81
CA SER A 150 2.15 -8.15 -28.98
C SER A 150 2.72 -6.75 -28.75
N ASP A 151 3.43 -6.22 -29.72
CA ASP A 151 3.86 -4.80 -29.80
C ASP A 151 4.63 -4.31 -28.56
N ARG A 152 5.55 -5.14 -28.03
CA ARG A 152 6.40 -4.73 -26.89
C ARG A 152 7.16 -3.44 -27.21
N GLN A 153 7.01 -2.44 -26.34
CA GLN A 153 7.70 -1.16 -26.43
C GLN A 153 8.17 -0.71 -25.04
N VAL A 154 9.41 -0.25 -24.94
CA VAL A 154 9.90 0.44 -23.74
C VAL A 154 9.29 1.85 -23.71
N VAL A 155 8.52 2.15 -22.68
CA VAL A 155 7.89 3.48 -22.49
C VAL A 155 8.63 4.33 -21.46
N VAL A 156 9.35 3.69 -20.54
CA VAL A 156 10.26 4.32 -19.58
C VAL A 156 11.53 3.48 -19.55
N GLY A 157 12.67 4.05 -19.85
CA GLY A 157 13.98 3.40 -19.78
C GLY A 157 14.92 4.11 -18.82
N GLY A 158 16.08 3.50 -18.56
CA GLY A 158 17.13 4.12 -17.75
C GLY A 158 16.78 4.23 -16.25
N LEU A 159 15.85 3.41 -15.76
CA LEU A 159 15.61 3.33 -14.32
C LEU A 159 16.80 2.64 -13.63
N PRO A 160 17.17 3.08 -12.42
CA PRO A 160 18.28 2.48 -11.68
C PRO A 160 17.95 1.04 -11.27
N ASP A 161 18.91 0.14 -11.44
CA ASP A 161 18.84 -1.26 -10.99
C ASP A 161 20.19 -1.72 -10.42
N ALA A 162 20.27 -3.00 -9.99
CA ALA A 162 21.50 -3.55 -9.43
C ALA A 162 22.69 -3.57 -10.43
N LYS A 163 22.45 -3.37 -11.73
CA LYS A 163 23.49 -3.31 -12.76
C LYS A 163 23.92 -1.87 -13.07
N SER A 164 23.26 -0.87 -12.49
CA SER A 164 23.63 0.53 -12.65
C SER A 164 25.02 0.76 -12.09
N PRO A 165 25.96 1.32 -12.87
CA PRO A 165 27.37 1.44 -12.46
C PRO A 165 27.59 2.19 -11.15
N GLU A 166 26.80 3.22 -10.89
CA GLU A 166 26.85 4.05 -9.69
C GLU A 166 26.39 3.31 -8.42
N LEU A 167 25.70 2.16 -8.57
CA LEU A 167 25.22 1.36 -7.45
C LEU A 167 26.13 0.17 -7.11
N GLY A 168 27.20 -0.05 -7.89
CA GLY A 168 28.24 -1.03 -7.59
C GLY A 168 27.76 -2.47 -7.47
N GLY A 169 26.61 -2.81 -8.06
CA GLY A 169 25.99 -4.13 -7.97
C GLY A 169 25.07 -4.31 -6.75
N ALA A 170 24.89 -3.29 -5.91
CA ALA A 170 24.06 -3.34 -4.73
C ALA A 170 22.89 -2.35 -4.85
N TYR A 171 21.67 -2.86 -5.02
CA TYR A 171 20.45 -2.06 -5.02
C TYR A 171 19.38 -2.77 -4.20
N ALA A 172 19.16 -2.32 -2.98
CA ALA A 172 18.28 -3.00 -2.03
C ALA A 172 16.82 -3.05 -2.52
N HIS A 173 16.34 -1.99 -3.16
CA HIS A 173 14.94 -1.87 -3.56
C HIS A 173 14.81 -1.72 -5.09
N ALA A 174 15.37 -2.70 -5.82
CA ALA A 174 15.41 -2.69 -7.28
C ALA A 174 14.04 -2.86 -7.94
N LEU A 175 13.08 -3.53 -7.30
CA LEU A 175 11.77 -3.81 -7.87
C LEU A 175 10.95 -2.53 -8.03
N LYS A 176 10.29 -2.37 -9.18
CA LYS A 176 9.47 -1.22 -9.53
C LYS A 176 7.99 -1.59 -9.55
N SER A 177 7.15 -0.67 -9.12
CA SER A 177 5.70 -0.76 -9.34
C SER A 177 5.25 0.30 -10.33
N VAL A 178 4.13 0.05 -10.99
CA VAL A 178 3.52 0.96 -11.95
C VAL A 178 2.02 1.05 -11.68
N ALA A 179 1.50 2.27 -11.74
CA ALA A 179 0.08 2.55 -11.80
C ALA A 179 -0.21 3.47 -13.00
N VAL A 180 -1.42 3.42 -13.55
CA VAL A 180 -1.80 4.20 -14.72
C VAL A 180 -3.08 4.98 -14.42
N GLY A 181 -3.02 6.30 -14.58
CA GLY A 181 -4.17 7.20 -14.46
C GLY A 181 -5.13 7.07 -15.64
N ALA A 182 -6.36 7.52 -15.47
CA ALA A 182 -7.38 7.49 -16.52
C ALA A 182 -6.99 8.29 -17.79
N ASP A 183 -6.10 9.25 -17.64
CA ASP A 183 -5.53 10.07 -18.72
C ASP A 183 -4.32 9.42 -19.42
N GLY A 184 -3.95 8.20 -19.02
CA GLY A 184 -2.77 7.48 -19.53
C GLY A 184 -1.45 7.88 -18.88
N THR A 185 -1.45 8.75 -17.88
CA THR A 185 -0.26 9.10 -17.11
C THR A 185 0.22 7.89 -16.31
N LEU A 186 1.50 7.56 -16.42
CA LEU A 186 2.12 6.51 -15.61
C LEU A 186 2.74 7.08 -14.35
N TYR A 187 2.61 6.33 -13.27
CA TYR A 187 3.32 6.55 -12.02
C TYR A 187 4.20 5.33 -11.75
N VAL A 188 5.48 5.55 -11.46
CA VAL A 188 6.47 4.47 -11.31
C VAL A 188 7.23 4.65 -10.01
N SER A 189 7.23 3.64 -9.15
CA SER A 189 8.02 3.67 -7.92
C SER A 189 9.50 3.40 -8.22
N VAL A 190 10.38 4.19 -7.61
CA VAL A 190 11.83 3.98 -7.64
C VAL A 190 12.30 3.92 -6.19
N GLY A 191 12.59 2.74 -5.70
CA GLY A 191 13.00 2.54 -4.31
C GLY A 191 14.39 3.10 -4.01
N SER A 192 14.76 3.15 -2.74
CA SER A 192 16.07 3.61 -2.28
C SER A 192 17.19 2.60 -2.56
N ALA A 193 18.41 3.08 -2.64
CA ALA A 193 19.60 2.23 -2.80
C ALA A 193 19.85 1.34 -1.57
N GLY A 194 19.50 1.81 -0.37
CA GLY A 194 19.73 1.09 0.87
C GLY A 194 18.76 1.48 1.98
N ASN A 195 19.12 1.08 3.22
CA ASN A 195 18.32 1.43 4.40
C ASN A 195 18.29 2.94 4.64
N ILE A 196 19.42 3.59 4.44
CA ILE A 196 19.64 5.04 4.52
C ILE A 196 20.53 5.43 3.34
N SER A 197 20.16 6.47 2.58
CA SER A 197 20.96 7.05 1.51
C SER A 197 20.50 8.48 1.23
N ALA A 198 21.32 9.46 1.61
CA ALA A 198 21.04 10.87 1.31
C ALA A 198 21.23 11.17 -0.18
N GLU A 199 22.18 10.46 -0.82
CA GLU A 199 22.50 10.59 -2.25
C GLU A 199 21.35 10.21 -3.16
N ASP A 200 20.37 9.45 -2.67
CA ASP A 200 19.21 9.08 -3.44
C ASP A 200 18.36 10.29 -3.86
N ARG A 201 18.36 11.35 -3.05
CA ARG A 201 17.68 12.61 -3.34
C ARG A 201 18.28 13.41 -4.48
N ASP A 202 19.59 13.25 -4.71
CA ASP A 202 20.35 13.96 -5.74
C ASP A 202 20.56 13.11 -7.00
N ALA A 203 20.08 11.85 -7.00
CA ALA A 203 20.20 10.95 -8.14
C ALA A 203 19.32 11.36 -9.32
N THR A 204 19.73 10.92 -10.53
CA THR A 204 18.95 11.15 -11.76
C THR A 204 18.75 9.83 -12.50
N PRO A 205 17.50 9.28 -12.55
CA PRO A 205 16.30 9.79 -11.87
C PRO A 205 16.44 9.71 -10.34
N GLU A 206 15.71 10.58 -9.61
CA GLU A 206 15.67 10.57 -8.15
C GLU A 206 15.23 9.19 -7.63
N ARG A 207 15.96 8.63 -6.68
CA ARG A 207 15.59 7.39 -5.98
C ARG A 207 14.76 7.70 -4.74
N ALA A 208 14.18 6.69 -4.12
CA ALA A 208 13.20 6.86 -3.05
C ALA A 208 12.09 7.85 -3.45
N SER A 209 11.51 7.64 -4.62
CA SER A 209 10.57 8.56 -5.26
C SER A 209 9.46 7.82 -6.03
N ILE A 210 8.42 8.55 -6.37
CA ILE A 210 7.46 8.17 -7.40
C ILE A 210 7.67 9.11 -8.59
N LEU A 211 7.93 8.53 -9.74
CA LEU A 211 8.03 9.28 -11.01
C LEU A 211 6.67 9.38 -11.67
N ARG A 212 6.40 10.48 -12.34
CA ARG A 212 5.26 10.71 -13.23
C ARG A 212 5.74 10.79 -14.66
N ILE A 213 5.03 10.12 -15.57
CA ILE A 213 5.30 10.14 -17.01
C ILE A 213 3.97 10.38 -17.73
N THR A 214 3.75 11.58 -18.25
CA THR A 214 2.59 11.87 -19.10
C THR A 214 2.75 11.20 -20.48
N PRO A 215 1.66 10.94 -21.23
CA PRO A 215 1.76 10.35 -22.55
C PRO A 215 2.71 11.13 -23.47
N GLY A 216 3.79 10.48 -23.94
CA GLY A 216 4.84 11.10 -24.75
C GLY A 216 5.81 12.02 -23.99
N GLY A 217 5.63 12.18 -22.68
CA GLY A 217 6.49 12.97 -21.81
C GLY A 217 7.74 12.22 -21.33
N ARG A 218 8.57 12.92 -20.55
CA ARG A 218 9.73 12.35 -19.87
C ARG A 218 9.41 12.08 -18.40
N PRO A 219 10.11 11.13 -17.76
CA PRO A 219 10.00 10.94 -16.33
C PRO A 219 10.35 12.21 -15.55
N GLU A 220 9.52 12.57 -14.59
CA GLU A 220 9.74 13.65 -13.62
C GLU A 220 9.37 13.17 -12.20
N THR A 221 10.02 13.69 -11.18
CA THR A 221 9.70 13.36 -9.80
C THR A 221 8.33 13.91 -9.44
N PHE A 222 7.38 13.03 -9.12
CA PHE A 222 6.03 13.37 -8.68
C PHE A 222 5.94 13.53 -7.16
N ALA A 223 6.54 12.57 -6.43
CA ALA A 223 6.67 12.59 -4.98
C ALA A 223 8.02 12.02 -4.59
N ARG A 224 8.55 12.47 -3.46
CA ARG A 224 9.88 12.13 -2.97
C ARG A 224 9.84 11.64 -1.53
N GLY A 225 10.98 11.18 -1.00
CA GLY A 225 11.05 10.65 0.36
C GLY A 225 10.27 9.36 0.55
N VAL A 226 10.02 8.63 -0.53
CA VAL A 226 9.29 7.35 -0.58
C VAL A 226 10.34 6.22 -0.57
N ARG A 227 10.82 5.82 0.61
CA ARG A 227 11.94 4.88 0.73
C ARG A 227 11.80 3.64 -0.15
N ASN A 228 10.71 2.90 -0.02
CA ASN A 228 10.38 1.76 -0.86
C ASN A 228 8.86 1.64 -1.00
N GLY A 229 8.30 2.37 -1.96
CA GLY A 229 6.86 2.45 -2.23
C GLY A 229 6.42 1.40 -3.25
N THR A 230 6.56 0.12 -2.92
CA THR A 230 6.13 -0.98 -3.81
C THR A 230 4.62 -1.11 -3.91
N GLY A 231 3.86 -0.74 -2.88
CA GLY A 231 2.42 -0.56 -2.97
C GLY A 231 2.11 0.75 -3.71
N LEU A 232 1.56 0.68 -4.92
CA LEU A 232 1.24 1.85 -5.73
C LEU A 232 -0.09 1.60 -6.44
N ALA A 233 -1.07 2.47 -6.20
CA ALA A 233 -2.42 2.33 -6.75
C ALA A 233 -3.08 3.69 -6.99
N ILE A 234 -4.15 3.70 -7.79
CA ILE A 234 -5.03 4.84 -7.99
C ILE A 234 -6.31 4.58 -7.20
N ASP A 235 -6.75 5.57 -6.41
CA ASP A 235 -8.00 5.51 -5.67
C ASP A 235 -9.23 5.75 -6.58
N PRO A 236 -10.46 5.52 -6.08
CA PRO A 236 -11.67 5.76 -6.88
C PRO A 236 -11.85 7.20 -7.38
N ASP A 237 -11.22 8.18 -6.74
CA ASP A 237 -11.26 9.60 -7.11
C ASP A 237 -10.12 9.98 -8.08
N GLY A 238 -9.27 9.01 -8.47
CA GLY A 238 -8.17 9.20 -9.41
C GLY A 238 -6.86 9.69 -8.79
N ALA A 239 -6.74 9.74 -7.46
CA ALA A 239 -5.50 10.11 -6.81
C ALA A 239 -4.55 8.91 -6.62
N VAL A 240 -3.25 9.20 -6.62
CA VAL A 240 -2.20 8.21 -6.44
C VAL A 240 -1.95 7.96 -4.96
N TRP A 241 -1.85 6.69 -4.58
CA TRP A 241 -1.48 6.25 -3.24
C TRP A 241 -0.29 5.33 -3.26
N THR A 242 0.50 5.38 -2.18
CA THR A 242 1.61 4.45 -1.98
C THR A 242 1.61 3.88 -0.57
N ALA A 243 1.94 2.59 -0.47
CA ALA A 243 2.30 1.95 0.79
C ALA A 243 3.83 1.80 0.83
N VAL A 244 4.45 2.34 1.88
CA VAL A 244 5.91 2.49 1.98
C VAL A 244 6.47 1.52 3.00
N ASN A 245 7.45 0.72 2.60
CA ASN A 245 8.29 -0.02 3.51
C ASN A 245 9.44 0.91 3.99
N HIS A 246 9.36 1.34 5.23
CA HIS A 246 10.24 2.36 5.80
C HIS A 246 11.58 1.78 6.31
N ARG A 247 12.42 2.63 6.92
CA ARG A 247 13.77 2.26 7.37
C ARG A 247 13.75 1.37 8.62
N ASP A 248 14.82 0.64 8.78
CA ASP A 248 15.14 -0.17 9.97
C ASP A 248 16.13 0.56 10.88
N ASN A 249 16.21 0.12 12.14
CA ASN A 249 17.22 0.55 13.12
C ASN A 249 17.31 2.09 13.24
N THR A 250 16.16 2.73 13.45
CA THR A 250 16.13 4.19 13.67
C THR A 250 16.64 4.53 15.06
N GLY A 251 17.46 5.59 15.18
CA GLY A 251 17.89 6.12 16.46
C GLY A 251 16.77 6.93 17.12
N PHE A 252 16.72 6.91 18.45
CA PHE A 252 15.78 7.69 19.24
C PHE A 252 16.05 9.20 19.07
N PRO A 253 15.07 10.02 18.67
CA PRO A 253 15.34 11.40 18.24
C PRO A 253 15.30 12.45 19.37
N TRP A 254 14.83 12.08 20.57
CA TRP A 254 14.59 13.02 21.67
C TRP A 254 15.73 13.03 22.69
N ASP A 255 16.01 14.18 23.29
CA ASP A 255 16.94 14.30 24.42
C ASP A 255 16.20 14.00 25.73
N SER A 256 15.94 12.72 25.94
CA SER A 256 15.26 12.19 27.14
C SER A 256 15.68 10.75 27.39
N ASP A 257 15.45 10.30 28.61
CA ASP A 257 15.62 8.93 29.06
C ASP A 257 14.38 8.12 28.63
N TYR A 258 14.54 7.24 27.64
CA TYR A 258 13.45 6.41 27.09
C TYR A 258 13.38 5.04 27.77
N ASP A 259 14.53 4.45 28.10
CA ASP A 259 14.59 3.10 28.68
C ASP A 259 14.60 3.07 30.23
N GLY A 260 14.69 4.24 30.87
CA GLY A 260 14.58 4.40 32.31
C GLY A 260 15.88 4.16 33.06
N ASP A 261 17.06 4.24 32.40
CA ASP A 261 18.37 4.02 33.05
C ASP A 261 18.95 5.29 33.69
N GLY A 262 18.32 6.45 33.49
CA GLY A 262 18.69 7.75 34.04
C GLY A 262 19.63 8.57 33.15
N THR A 263 19.88 8.15 31.91
CA THR A 263 20.69 8.88 30.92
C THR A 263 19.86 9.25 29.70
N SER A 264 20.36 10.16 28.84
CA SER A 264 19.68 10.51 27.59
C SER A 264 20.00 9.47 26.51
N ASP A 265 18.97 8.98 25.87
CA ASP A 265 19.05 7.98 24.80
C ASP A 265 19.13 8.60 23.39
N GLN A 266 19.29 9.91 23.29
CA GLN A 266 19.29 10.58 22.00
C GLN A 266 20.35 10.01 21.05
N GLY A 267 19.91 9.53 19.89
CA GLY A 267 20.76 8.92 18.86
C GLY A 267 20.99 7.43 19.03
N GLU A 268 20.59 6.84 20.14
CA GLU A 268 20.72 5.41 20.38
C GLU A 268 19.69 4.59 19.64
N VAL A 269 20.06 3.38 19.23
CA VAL A 269 19.15 2.42 18.59
C VAL A 269 18.60 1.47 19.66
N ILE A 270 17.49 1.83 20.25
CA ILE A 270 16.84 1.09 21.34
C ILE A 270 15.79 0.15 20.73
N GLN A 271 15.86 -1.15 21.04
CA GLN A 271 14.97 -2.14 20.46
C GLN A 271 13.49 -1.82 20.72
N ASP A 272 13.14 -1.34 21.92
CA ASP A 272 11.75 -1.03 22.27
C ASP A 272 11.24 0.17 21.49
N TYR A 273 12.05 1.19 21.25
CA TYR A 273 11.71 2.28 20.32
C TYR A 273 11.59 1.79 18.87
N VAL A 274 12.59 1.00 18.42
CA VAL A 274 12.59 0.43 17.06
C VAL A 274 11.36 -0.44 16.80
N ASN A 275 10.86 -1.15 17.81
CA ASN A 275 9.66 -2.01 17.64
C ASN A 275 8.45 -1.27 17.09
N ASP A 276 8.32 0.02 17.36
CA ASP A 276 7.14 0.80 16.99
C ASP A 276 7.47 1.98 16.06
N HIS A 277 8.76 2.19 15.72
CA HIS A 277 9.24 3.33 14.91
C HIS A 277 10.23 2.93 13.81
N PRO A 278 10.14 3.65 12.66
CA PRO A 278 9.02 4.46 12.23
C PRO A 278 7.87 3.56 11.75
N PHE A 279 6.65 4.04 11.77
CA PHE A 279 5.54 3.28 11.18
C PHE A 279 5.61 3.27 9.65
N GLU A 280 4.94 2.29 9.02
CA GLU A 280 4.86 2.16 7.57
C GLU A 280 3.75 3.06 7.02
N GLN A 281 4.08 3.94 6.10
CA GLN A 281 3.16 4.94 5.58
C GLN A 281 2.20 4.35 4.52
N LEU A 282 0.92 4.72 4.60
CA LEU A 282 -0.05 4.61 3.52
C LEU A 282 -0.51 6.02 3.18
N ALA A 283 0.06 6.59 2.11
CA ALA A 283 0.00 8.01 1.84
C ALA A 283 -0.60 8.33 0.48
N ARG A 284 -1.46 9.35 0.44
CA ARG A 284 -1.96 9.98 -0.78
C ARG A 284 -0.90 10.92 -1.33
N LEU A 285 -0.59 10.76 -2.62
CA LEU A 285 0.44 11.54 -3.28
C LEU A 285 -0.14 12.68 -4.11
N THR A 286 0.52 13.82 -4.02
CA THR A 286 0.26 15.01 -4.84
C THR A 286 1.57 15.50 -5.47
N PRO A 287 1.52 16.32 -6.53
CA PRO A 287 2.75 16.88 -7.11
C PRO A 287 3.61 17.58 -6.07
N GLY A 288 4.87 17.16 -5.93
CA GLY A 288 5.83 17.73 -4.98
C GLY A 288 5.71 17.21 -3.54
N ARG A 289 4.77 16.26 -3.24
CA ARG A 289 4.66 15.66 -1.90
C ARG A 289 5.98 15.04 -1.49
N ASP A 290 6.43 15.36 -0.27
CA ASP A 290 7.59 14.74 0.38
C ASP A 290 7.14 13.90 1.58
N LEU A 291 7.53 12.62 1.61
CA LEU A 291 7.26 11.69 2.70
C LEU A 291 8.43 11.58 3.70
N GLY A 292 9.42 12.47 3.61
CA GLY A 292 10.42 12.71 4.62
C GLY A 292 11.74 11.95 4.47
N TRP A 293 11.72 10.69 4.01
CA TRP A 293 12.93 9.86 3.98
C TRP A 293 14.06 10.51 3.12
N PRO A 294 15.32 10.47 3.53
CA PRO A 294 15.88 9.84 4.73
C PRO A 294 15.96 10.78 5.92
N TYR A 295 15.45 12.01 5.85
CA TYR A 295 15.67 13.08 6.82
C TYR A 295 14.63 13.17 7.92
N CYS A 296 13.41 12.65 7.64
CA CYS A 296 12.29 12.66 8.56
C CYS A 296 11.62 11.29 8.58
N ASN A 297 11.17 10.88 9.76
CA ASN A 297 10.44 9.64 9.99
C ASN A 297 9.00 9.95 10.40
N PRO A 298 8.00 9.21 9.93
CA PRO A 298 6.65 9.35 10.44
C PRO A 298 6.57 8.83 11.88
N ASP A 299 5.92 9.61 12.76
CA ASP A 299 5.89 9.39 14.20
C ASP A 299 4.51 8.93 14.66
N PRO A 300 4.34 7.70 15.20
CA PRO A 300 3.06 7.21 15.69
C PRO A 300 2.70 7.73 17.10
N ASP A 301 3.65 8.31 17.84
CA ASP A 301 3.47 8.64 19.26
C ASP A 301 2.49 9.78 19.48
N ALA A 302 1.46 9.56 20.31
CA ALA A 302 0.59 10.63 20.79
C ALA A 302 1.35 11.57 21.74
N ASP A 303 2.27 11.03 22.55
CA ASP A 303 3.16 11.72 23.47
C ASP A 303 4.63 11.49 23.06
N PRO A 304 5.17 12.28 22.11
CA PRO A 304 6.50 12.07 21.55
C PRO A 304 7.60 12.03 22.61
N GLY A 305 8.51 11.05 22.50
CA GLY A 305 9.63 10.87 23.43
C GLY A 305 9.28 10.09 24.70
N SER A 306 8.09 9.56 24.83
CA SER A 306 7.64 8.71 25.95
C SER A 306 7.56 7.25 25.56
N ALA A 307 8.20 6.35 26.30
CA ALA A 307 8.11 4.90 26.10
C ALA A 307 6.69 4.33 26.30
N ALA A 308 5.82 5.04 27.04
CA ALA A 308 4.44 4.66 27.28
C ALA A 308 3.44 5.40 26.38
N SER A 309 3.91 6.02 25.30
CA SER A 309 3.06 6.78 24.40
C SER A 309 2.00 5.88 23.74
N PRO A 310 0.72 6.27 23.75
CA PRO A 310 -0.26 5.60 22.90
C PRO A 310 0.07 5.77 21.42
N LEU A 311 0.00 4.68 20.66
CA LEU A 311 0.29 4.69 19.23
C LEU A 311 -0.96 5.05 18.42
N ASN A 312 -0.79 5.92 17.44
CA ASN A 312 -1.81 6.29 16.45
C ASN A 312 -1.18 6.32 15.05
N TYR A 313 -1.89 5.78 14.07
CA TYR A 313 -1.41 5.68 12.70
C TYR A 313 -2.24 6.51 11.70
N THR A 314 -3.14 7.37 12.20
CA THR A 314 -3.99 8.21 11.36
C THR A 314 -3.57 9.66 11.47
N ASN A 315 -3.34 10.31 10.34
CA ASN A 315 -3.01 11.74 10.24
C ASN A 315 -1.81 12.14 11.11
N ARG A 316 -0.70 11.41 10.96
CA ARG A 316 0.46 11.53 11.84
C ARG A 316 1.57 12.43 11.28
N PRO A 317 2.20 13.24 12.16
CA PRO A 317 3.30 14.13 11.83
C PRO A 317 4.60 13.36 11.58
N PHE A 318 5.65 14.11 11.31
CA PHE A 318 6.99 13.59 11.15
C PHE A 318 7.89 14.11 12.27
N VAL A 319 8.87 13.29 12.66
CA VAL A 319 9.98 13.63 13.53
C VAL A 319 11.28 13.60 12.74
N ARG A 320 12.28 14.37 13.15
CA ARG A 320 13.60 14.35 12.51
C ARG A 320 14.26 12.98 12.64
N ASP A 321 14.92 12.56 11.58
CA ASP A 321 15.85 11.42 11.68
C ASP A 321 17.16 11.90 12.29
N ILE A 322 17.50 11.37 13.46
CA ILE A 322 18.67 11.87 14.24
C ILE A 322 20.00 11.54 13.56
N GLN A 323 20.07 10.52 12.69
CA GLN A 323 21.29 10.10 12.01
C GLN A 323 21.56 10.92 10.75
N THR A 324 20.54 11.35 10.03
CA THR A 324 20.68 12.04 8.74
C THR A 324 20.30 13.52 8.78
N ASN A 325 19.56 13.94 9.80
CA ASN A 325 19.09 15.31 9.99
C ASN A 325 19.15 15.73 11.48
N PRO A 326 20.31 15.54 12.16
CA PRO A 326 20.42 15.74 13.62
C PRO A 326 20.05 17.17 14.06
N GLU A 327 20.38 18.16 13.23
CA GLU A 327 20.11 19.58 13.51
C GLU A 327 18.76 20.07 12.94
N GLY A 328 17.99 19.21 12.24
CA GLY A 328 16.76 19.59 11.58
C GLY A 328 16.92 20.53 10.37
N THR A 329 18.15 20.73 9.88
CA THR A 329 18.46 21.73 8.84
C THR A 329 18.42 21.19 7.42
N LYS A 330 18.39 19.86 7.23
CA LYS A 330 18.30 19.22 5.92
C LYS A 330 16.88 19.22 5.37
N LEU A 331 15.91 19.04 6.24
CA LEU A 331 14.49 19.09 5.95
C LEU A 331 13.73 19.48 7.22
N ASP A 332 12.84 20.44 7.13
CA ASP A 332 11.93 20.77 8.21
C ASP A 332 10.78 19.75 8.27
N CYS A 333 10.90 18.80 9.20
CA CYS A 333 9.93 17.71 9.36
C CYS A 333 8.56 18.22 9.84
N ALA A 334 8.50 19.32 10.58
CA ALA A 334 7.26 19.91 11.07
C ALA A 334 6.45 20.57 9.93
N ALA A 335 7.10 20.97 8.84
CA ALA A 335 6.46 21.56 7.68
C ALA A 335 5.87 20.50 6.71
N LEU A 336 6.19 19.22 6.89
CA LEU A 336 5.65 18.15 6.04
C LEU A 336 4.17 17.91 6.36
N PRO A 337 3.31 17.79 5.33
CA PRO A 337 1.92 17.40 5.54
C PRO A 337 1.85 16.01 6.21
N PRO A 338 0.99 15.82 7.22
CA PRO A 338 0.86 14.54 7.92
C PRO A 338 0.58 13.37 6.99
N THR A 339 1.01 12.16 7.39
CA THR A 339 0.67 10.91 6.69
C THR A 339 -0.76 10.52 6.99
N GLU A 340 -1.56 10.24 5.95
CA GLU A 340 -3.00 9.98 6.05
C GLU A 340 -3.32 8.75 6.90
N GLN A 341 -2.66 7.62 6.60
CA GLN A 341 -2.80 6.36 7.33
C GLN A 341 -1.45 5.65 7.44
N GLY A 342 -1.39 4.67 8.31
CA GLY A 342 -0.20 3.83 8.44
C GLY A 342 -0.50 2.44 8.95
N LEU A 343 0.50 1.61 8.81
CA LEU A 343 0.59 0.29 9.42
C LEU A 343 1.64 0.36 10.52
N GLY A 344 1.56 -0.50 11.52
CA GLY A 344 2.59 -0.54 12.56
C GLY A 344 3.98 -0.75 11.96
N ALA A 345 5.01 -0.32 12.69
CA ALA A 345 6.39 -0.36 12.22
C ALA A 345 6.82 -1.74 11.73
N HIS A 346 7.69 -1.75 10.74
CA HIS A 346 8.30 -2.95 10.14
C HIS A 346 7.29 -3.96 9.58
N SER A 347 6.09 -3.51 9.23
CA SER A 347 5.06 -4.36 8.59
C SER A 347 5.49 -4.89 7.22
N ALA A 348 6.39 -4.17 6.54
CA ALA A 348 6.80 -4.43 5.16
C ALA A 348 5.60 -4.52 4.19
N PRO A 349 4.81 -3.45 4.01
CA PRO A 349 3.74 -3.42 3.03
C PRO A 349 4.32 -3.50 1.62
N LEU A 350 3.72 -4.33 0.76
CA LEU A 350 4.23 -4.58 -0.59
C LEU A 350 3.22 -4.25 -1.69
N GLY A 351 2.11 -4.97 -1.79
CA GLY A 351 1.08 -4.72 -2.80
C GLY A 351 -0.03 -3.82 -2.25
N LEU A 352 -0.55 -2.93 -3.07
CA LEU A 352 -1.68 -2.05 -2.77
C LEU A 352 -2.68 -2.10 -3.92
N GLN A 353 -3.97 -2.32 -3.61
CA GLN A 353 -5.07 -2.30 -4.57
C GLN A 353 -6.32 -1.74 -3.91
N PHE A 354 -7.03 -0.86 -4.61
CA PHE A 354 -8.37 -0.47 -4.21
C PHE A 354 -9.40 -1.49 -4.70
N SER A 355 -10.32 -1.90 -3.82
CA SER A 355 -11.51 -2.67 -4.16
C SER A 355 -12.73 -1.76 -4.22
N GLU A 356 -13.65 -2.03 -5.14
CA GLU A 356 -14.85 -1.21 -5.32
C GLU A 356 -15.93 -1.55 -4.28
N ASP A 357 -16.08 -2.84 -3.98
CA ASP A 357 -17.08 -3.33 -3.02
C ASP A 357 -16.67 -4.70 -2.47
N LEU A 358 -15.93 -4.68 -1.35
CA LEU A 358 -15.53 -5.92 -0.69
C LEU A 358 -16.73 -6.50 0.08
N PRO A 359 -17.13 -7.77 -0.21
CA PRO A 359 -18.27 -8.41 0.42
C PRO A 359 -18.15 -8.51 1.96
N GLY A 360 -19.26 -8.92 2.62
CA GLY A 360 -19.30 -9.06 4.08
C GLY A 360 -19.49 -7.75 4.83
N GLY A 361 -19.96 -6.69 4.14
CA GLY A 361 -20.21 -5.37 4.72
C GLY A 361 -18.97 -4.48 4.83
N TYR A 362 -17.84 -4.89 4.24
CA TYR A 362 -16.63 -4.08 4.20
C TYR A 362 -16.76 -2.89 3.25
N GLY A 363 -17.38 -3.07 2.09
CA GLY A 363 -17.54 -2.04 1.06
C GLY A 363 -16.23 -1.67 0.35
N PRO A 364 -16.14 -0.45 -0.22
CA PRO A 364 -14.94 -0.01 -0.91
C PRO A 364 -13.77 0.22 0.06
N GLY A 365 -12.54 0.00 -0.42
CA GLY A 365 -11.35 0.24 0.40
C GLY A 365 -10.05 -0.22 -0.24
N ALA A 366 -8.96 0.03 0.47
CA ALA A 366 -7.63 -0.37 0.05
C ALA A 366 -7.21 -1.70 0.72
N LEU A 367 -6.75 -2.64 -0.10
CA LEU A 367 -6.15 -3.90 0.30
C LEU A 367 -4.63 -3.75 0.28
N VAL A 368 -3.96 -4.14 1.35
CA VAL A 368 -2.49 -4.09 1.47
C VAL A 368 -1.96 -5.46 1.87
N GLY A 369 -1.04 -6.00 1.07
CA GLY A 369 -0.27 -7.17 1.45
C GLY A 369 0.85 -6.79 2.40
N VAL A 370 0.87 -7.38 3.59
CA VAL A 370 1.83 -7.12 4.67
C VAL A 370 2.72 -8.34 4.83
N HIS A 371 4.01 -8.16 4.52
CA HIS A 371 4.97 -9.26 4.44
C HIS A 371 5.54 -9.68 5.81
N GLY A 372 5.33 -8.86 6.85
CA GLY A 372 5.77 -9.09 8.23
C GLY A 372 7.22 -8.70 8.50
N SER A 373 7.54 -8.43 9.77
CA SER A 373 8.79 -7.81 10.20
C SER A 373 9.94 -8.80 10.39
N TRP A 374 11.17 -8.30 10.25
CA TRP A 374 12.37 -8.93 10.79
C TRP A 374 13.01 -8.06 11.90
N ASN A 375 12.78 -6.76 11.90
CA ASN A 375 13.44 -5.78 12.80
C ASN A 375 12.62 -5.46 14.06
N ARG A 376 11.58 -6.23 14.33
CA ARG A 376 10.72 -6.08 15.50
C ARG A 376 10.80 -7.31 16.41
N LYS A 377 10.75 -7.12 17.74
CA LYS A 377 10.71 -8.19 18.74
C LYS A 377 9.53 -7.97 19.70
N PRO A 378 8.53 -8.88 19.73
CA PRO A 378 8.36 -10.06 18.85
C PRO A 378 8.09 -9.64 17.40
N PRO A 379 8.40 -10.53 16.41
CA PRO A 379 8.16 -10.24 15.00
C PRO A 379 6.68 -9.98 14.72
N ARG A 380 6.36 -8.92 13.94
CA ARG A 380 5.01 -8.68 13.44
C ARG A 380 4.65 -9.77 12.42
N PRO A 381 3.48 -10.44 12.57
CA PRO A 381 3.07 -11.47 11.63
C PRO A 381 2.69 -10.89 10.28
N PRO A 382 2.84 -11.67 9.19
CA PRO A 382 2.28 -11.34 7.88
C PRO A 382 0.75 -11.35 7.89
N GLU A 383 0.14 -10.45 7.10
CA GLU A 383 -1.31 -10.34 6.99
C GLU A 383 -1.76 -9.72 5.66
N VAL A 384 -3.04 -9.78 5.38
CA VAL A 384 -3.72 -8.89 4.44
C VAL A 384 -4.48 -7.87 5.26
N SER A 385 -4.15 -6.59 5.08
CA SER A 385 -4.80 -5.47 5.73
C SER A 385 -5.83 -4.83 4.80
N PHE A 386 -6.90 -4.30 5.38
CA PHE A 386 -7.93 -3.54 4.69
C PHE A 386 -8.09 -2.17 5.34
N PHE A 387 -8.22 -1.14 4.52
CA PHE A 387 -8.50 0.22 4.95
C PHE A 387 -9.79 0.68 4.28
N PRO A 388 -10.91 0.80 5.00
CA PRO A 388 -12.18 1.24 4.41
C PRO A 388 -12.06 2.60 3.75
N TRP A 389 -12.60 2.73 2.52
CA TRP A 389 -12.71 4.01 1.81
C TRP A 389 -14.01 4.71 2.18
N ARG A 390 -13.92 5.92 2.71
CA ARG A 390 -15.09 6.68 3.14
C ARG A 390 -14.89 8.17 2.85
N ASN A 391 -15.84 8.75 2.12
CA ASN A 391 -15.86 10.20 1.85
C ASN A 391 -14.52 10.76 1.32
N GLY A 392 -13.88 10.03 0.39
CA GLY A 392 -12.62 10.47 -0.22
C GLY A 392 -11.37 10.24 0.66
N THR A 393 -11.48 9.46 1.74
CA THR A 393 -10.36 9.15 2.65
C THR A 393 -10.34 7.68 3.04
N LEU A 394 -9.18 7.21 3.52
CA LEU A 394 -9.05 5.89 4.12
C LEU A 394 -9.29 5.97 5.63
N ALA A 395 -10.10 5.06 6.16
CA ALA A 395 -10.28 4.84 7.59
C ALA A 395 -9.14 3.96 8.16
N PRO A 396 -9.01 3.83 9.50
CA PRO A 396 -7.96 3.03 10.12
C PRO A 396 -7.93 1.57 9.66
N GLN A 397 -6.73 0.99 9.74
CA GLN A 397 -6.44 -0.39 9.39
C GLN A 397 -7.36 -1.41 10.08
N GLN A 398 -7.78 -2.41 9.32
CA GLN A 398 -8.41 -3.63 9.77
C GLN A 398 -7.62 -4.84 9.25
N THR A 399 -7.31 -5.81 10.11
CA THR A 399 -6.73 -7.08 9.66
C THR A 399 -7.83 -7.92 9.00
N LEU A 400 -7.62 -8.33 7.76
CA LEU A 400 -8.58 -9.13 7.00
C LEU A 400 -8.22 -10.62 6.95
N LEU A 401 -6.92 -10.93 6.85
CA LEU A 401 -6.42 -12.31 6.79
C LEU A 401 -5.07 -12.38 7.49
N THR A 402 -4.92 -13.28 8.47
CA THR A 402 -3.66 -13.49 9.20
C THR A 402 -3.50 -14.95 9.62
N GLY A 403 -2.38 -15.30 10.30
CA GLY A 403 -2.10 -16.68 10.70
C GLY A 403 -0.99 -17.35 9.89
N PHE A 404 -0.29 -16.60 9.04
CA PHE A 404 0.86 -17.08 8.24
C PHE A 404 2.13 -17.34 9.07
N GLN A 405 2.11 -16.99 10.35
CA GLN A 405 3.22 -17.15 11.29
C GLN A 405 2.79 -18.01 12.46
N SER A 406 3.61 -18.99 12.81
CA SER A 406 3.43 -19.84 13.98
C SER A 406 3.81 -19.12 15.28
N ALA A 407 3.42 -19.69 16.44
CA ALA A 407 3.68 -19.08 17.75
C ALA A 407 5.18 -18.94 18.06
N ASP A 408 6.04 -19.76 17.46
CA ASP A 408 7.50 -19.68 17.59
C ASP A 408 8.14 -18.60 16.69
N GLY A 409 7.32 -17.85 15.94
CA GLY A 409 7.76 -16.81 15.00
C GLY A 409 8.15 -17.32 13.62
N SER A 410 8.16 -18.64 13.38
CA SER A 410 8.39 -19.20 12.05
C SER A 410 7.23 -18.89 11.11
N ARG A 411 7.52 -18.65 9.84
CA ARG A 411 6.53 -18.28 8.82
C ARG A 411 6.42 -19.34 7.77
N TRP A 412 5.21 -19.84 7.57
CA TRP A 412 4.91 -20.78 6.49
C TRP A 412 4.37 -20.07 5.24
N GLY A 413 3.92 -18.81 5.37
CA GLY A 413 3.45 -17.96 4.29
C GLY A 413 3.78 -16.50 4.53
N ARG A 414 3.84 -15.71 3.44
CA ARG A 414 4.08 -14.27 3.45
C ARG A 414 3.30 -13.62 2.30
N PRO A 415 2.08 -13.12 2.55
CA PRO A 415 1.28 -12.46 1.52
C PRO A 415 1.98 -11.21 0.98
N VAL A 416 1.87 -11.02 -0.33
CA VAL A 416 2.46 -9.90 -1.05
C VAL A 416 1.42 -8.91 -1.51
N MET A 417 0.34 -9.39 -2.15
CA MET A 417 -0.73 -8.56 -2.69
C MET A 417 -2.06 -9.29 -2.59
N ALA A 418 -3.11 -8.54 -2.34
CA ALA A 418 -4.48 -9.01 -2.42
C ALA A 418 -5.24 -8.18 -3.45
N VAL A 419 -6.02 -8.85 -4.31
CA VAL A 419 -6.88 -8.20 -5.31
C VAL A 419 -8.26 -8.83 -5.31
N GLN A 420 -9.30 -8.03 -5.49
CA GLN A 420 -10.65 -8.54 -5.69
C GLN A 420 -10.80 -9.07 -7.12
N GLY A 421 -11.36 -10.26 -7.25
CA GLY A 421 -11.64 -10.87 -8.54
C GLY A 421 -13.04 -10.49 -9.09
N PRO A 422 -13.27 -10.74 -10.38
CA PRO A 422 -14.57 -10.47 -11.02
C PRO A 422 -15.71 -11.33 -10.46
N ASP A 423 -15.38 -12.39 -9.72
CA ASP A 423 -16.29 -13.27 -9.00
C ASP A 423 -16.56 -12.82 -7.55
N GLY A 424 -16.04 -11.66 -7.14
CA GLY A 424 -16.14 -11.11 -5.79
C GLY A 424 -15.21 -11.74 -4.76
N ALA A 425 -14.50 -12.84 -5.09
CA ALA A 425 -13.50 -13.43 -4.20
C ALA A 425 -12.22 -12.57 -4.16
N LEU A 426 -11.43 -12.73 -3.08
CA LEU A 426 -10.09 -12.18 -3.03
C LEU A 426 -9.07 -13.20 -3.52
N TYR A 427 -8.08 -12.71 -4.23
CA TYR A 427 -6.92 -13.48 -4.66
C TYR A 427 -5.68 -12.89 -4.01
N VAL A 428 -4.93 -13.73 -3.28
CA VAL A 428 -3.79 -13.29 -2.48
C VAL A 428 -2.54 -14.02 -2.94
N SER A 429 -1.54 -13.30 -3.40
CA SER A 429 -0.22 -13.88 -3.72
C SER A 429 0.64 -14.01 -2.49
N ASP A 430 1.42 -15.09 -2.43
CA ASP A 430 2.34 -15.43 -1.35
C ASP A 430 3.64 -15.98 -1.95
N ASP A 431 4.73 -15.26 -1.77
CA ASP A 431 6.02 -15.62 -2.36
C ASP A 431 6.80 -16.66 -1.52
N ALA A 432 6.53 -16.74 -0.22
CA ALA A 432 7.15 -17.72 0.66
C ALA A 432 6.49 -19.11 0.52
N ALA A 433 5.15 -19.16 0.55
CA ALA A 433 4.42 -20.40 0.30
C ALA A 433 4.42 -20.80 -1.18
N GLY A 434 4.77 -19.89 -2.08
CA GLY A 434 4.73 -20.12 -3.53
C GLY A 434 3.32 -20.40 -4.03
N ALA A 435 2.36 -19.58 -3.62
CA ALA A 435 0.94 -19.80 -3.84
C ALA A 435 0.19 -18.54 -4.24
N VAL A 436 -0.96 -18.74 -4.86
CA VAL A 436 -2.06 -17.80 -4.93
C VAL A 436 -3.24 -18.43 -4.22
N TYR A 437 -3.73 -17.78 -3.16
CA TYR A 437 -4.94 -18.19 -2.45
C TYR A 437 -6.17 -17.58 -3.12
N ARG A 438 -7.29 -18.29 -3.07
CA ARG A 438 -8.62 -17.77 -3.32
C ARG A 438 -9.38 -17.74 -2.01
N VAL A 439 -9.80 -16.56 -1.61
CA VAL A 439 -10.53 -16.30 -0.36
C VAL A 439 -11.95 -15.91 -0.74
N VAL A 440 -12.91 -16.74 -0.37
CA VAL A 440 -14.32 -16.58 -0.74
C VAL A 440 -15.08 -16.04 0.46
N PRO A 441 -15.64 -14.83 0.37
CA PRO A 441 -16.55 -14.29 1.39
C PRO A 441 -17.78 -15.16 1.59
N ALA A 442 -18.41 -15.08 2.79
CA ALA A 442 -19.63 -15.79 3.11
C ALA A 442 -20.83 -15.25 2.33
#